data_3253c08e295bbc47d85f497bbaf4be81
#
_entry.id   3253c08e295bbc47d85f497bbaf4be81
#
_cell.length_a   1.000
_cell.length_b   1.000
_cell.length_c   1.000
_cell.angle_alpha   90.00
_cell.angle_beta   90.00
_cell.angle_gamma   90.00
#
_symmetry.space_group_name_H-M   'P 1'
#
loop_
_entity.id
_entity.type
_entity.pdbx_description
1 polymer ?
#
loop_
_entity_poly.entity_id
_entity_poly.type
_entity_poly.pdbx_seq_one_letter_code
_entity_poly.pdbx_strand_id
1 'polypeptide(L)'
;AKSKLMERFGLTEAQTDNILEMKLRRLTGLEREKIEEELNTLRIEIERLRGILADNNKVLGIIKDEMTEIKNKYGDERRTKIDMTAVDYIEDESLIPEENILVVLTNKGYIKRTTADTFKSQNRGGVGIKGMSTNDEDFVEHMINLSTHDYILFFTDKGKVYRLKGYEIPEFSRQSKGIPIVNLLQVEKDERVNAVIQISRNEDSKYLLFATEAGVVKKTLISEFDNIRNSGKICISLRENDKLIGVKKTTGNELVLLGSDSGRMVKFNEDEIRVMGRTASGVRGISLDGSKCICSEIVKEEDTILLVTEKGYGKQTKVSEYRQTRRGSKGVKAMNITEKNGNLVSVKIVHEGKELVIMTNSGMTMRMPLDQISVLGRVTQGLRLINLKDNQKVSTISLVDKPEEETSEENIEQFENVAQNEPEVTENIQNTEAE
;
A
#
# COMPACT_ATOMS: atom_id res chain seq x y z
N ALA A 1 30.40 57.24 -2.71
CA ALA A 1 29.14 57.72 -2.15
C ALA A 1 28.36 56.53 -1.56
N LYS A 2 28.13 55.47 -2.33
CA LYS A 2 27.31 54.28 -1.99
C LYS A 2 27.78 53.64 -0.66
N SER A 3 29.03 53.22 -0.56
CA SER A 3 29.59 52.56 0.65
C SER A 3 29.48 53.41 1.92
N LYS A 4 29.71 54.74 1.81
CA LYS A 4 29.56 55.65 2.92
C LYS A 4 28.14 55.87 3.40
N LEU A 5 27.15 55.77 2.51
CA LEU A 5 25.73 55.85 2.86
C LEU A 5 25.28 54.57 3.56
N MET A 6 25.68 53.41 3.07
CA MET A 6 25.41 52.13 3.71
C MET A 6 25.96 52.06 5.13
N GLU A 7 27.22 52.41 5.30
CA GLU A 7 27.93 52.37 6.59
C GLU A 7 27.35 53.37 7.60
N ARG A 8 27.06 54.62 7.18
CA ARG A 8 26.59 55.68 8.08
C ARG A 8 25.13 55.55 8.50
N PHE A 9 24.25 55.00 7.63
CA PHE A 9 22.81 54.95 7.85
C PHE A 9 22.26 53.53 7.95
N GLY A 10 23.09 52.51 7.86
CA GLY A 10 22.64 51.09 7.95
C GLY A 10 21.72 50.68 6.79
N LEU A 11 21.86 51.28 5.62
CA LEU A 11 21.01 51.04 4.47
C LEU A 11 21.46 49.82 3.68
N THR A 12 20.49 49.09 3.10
CA THR A 12 20.80 48.02 2.16
C THR A 12 21.28 48.58 0.82
N GLU A 13 21.95 47.75 0.03
CA GLU A 13 22.46 48.15 -1.28
C GLU A 13 21.36 48.69 -2.19
N ALA A 14 20.20 48.00 -2.26
CA ALA A 14 19.05 48.44 -3.04
C ALA A 14 18.46 49.77 -2.56
N GLN A 15 18.43 50.04 -1.26
CA GLN A 15 18.00 51.34 -0.69
C GLN A 15 18.96 52.46 -1.09
N THR A 16 20.25 52.17 -1.04
CA THR A 16 21.29 53.16 -1.37
C THR A 16 21.27 53.52 -2.88
N ASP A 17 21.09 52.56 -3.73
CA ASP A 17 20.97 52.76 -5.17
C ASP A 17 19.74 53.62 -5.49
N ASN A 18 18.57 53.32 -4.93
CA ASN A 18 17.36 54.11 -5.09
C ASN A 18 17.55 55.59 -4.63
N ILE A 19 18.30 55.80 -3.51
CA ILE A 19 18.58 57.17 -3.07
C ILE A 19 19.51 57.92 -4.03
N LEU A 20 20.51 57.24 -4.57
CA LEU A 20 21.49 57.84 -5.48
C LEU A 20 20.89 58.12 -6.85
N GLU A 21 19.91 57.33 -7.29
CA GLU A 21 19.18 57.53 -8.57
C GLU A 21 18.01 58.52 -8.46
N MET A 22 17.71 59.03 -7.23
CA MET A 22 16.62 59.92 -6.97
C MET A 22 16.85 61.26 -7.67
N LYS A 23 15.96 61.61 -8.59
CA LYS A 23 16.02 62.90 -9.32
C LYS A 23 15.67 64.05 -8.37
N LEU A 24 16.36 65.21 -8.53
CA LEU A 24 16.15 66.41 -7.71
C LEU A 24 14.69 66.88 -7.66
N ARG A 25 13.91 66.60 -8.70
CA ARG A 25 12.46 66.86 -8.76
C ARG A 25 11.66 66.12 -7.69
N ARG A 26 12.10 64.95 -7.25
CA ARG A 26 11.44 64.17 -6.15
C ARG A 26 11.67 64.71 -4.76
N LEU A 27 12.55 65.74 -4.61
CA LEU A 27 12.83 66.41 -3.32
C LEU A 27 11.90 67.58 -3.05
N THR A 28 10.91 67.86 -3.94
CA THR A 28 9.91 68.90 -3.73
C THR A 28 8.90 68.47 -2.65
N GLY A 29 8.35 69.39 -1.85
CA GLY A 29 7.48 69.15 -0.71
C GLY A 29 6.26 68.25 -1.06
N LEU A 30 5.63 68.48 -2.20
CA LEU A 30 4.48 67.69 -2.70
C LEU A 30 4.82 66.21 -3.04
N GLU A 31 6.04 65.95 -3.48
CA GLU A 31 6.44 64.56 -3.76
C GLU A 31 6.89 63.84 -2.49
N ARG A 32 7.41 64.58 -1.51
CA ARG A 32 7.70 64.05 -0.18
C ARG A 32 6.44 63.60 0.55
N GLU A 33 5.36 64.37 0.50
CA GLU A 33 4.06 64.00 1.07
C GLU A 33 3.52 62.68 0.45
N LYS A 34 3.63 62.54 -0.87
CA LYS A 34 3.23 61.30 -1.57
C LYS A 34 4.02 60.08 -1.12
N ILE A 35 5.34 60.26 -0.93
CA ILE A 35 6.19 59.14 -0.45
C ILE A 35 5.85 58.79 1.02
N GLU A 36 5.54 59.79 1.81
CA GLU A 36 5.13 59.58 3.21
C GLU A 36 3.75 58.88 3.30
N GLU A 37 2.80 59.22 2.42
CA GLU A 37 1.52 58.56 2.30
C GLU A 37 1.69 57.09 1.83
N GLU A 38 2.53 56.87 0.82
CA GLU A 38 2.84 55.52 0.32
C GLU A 38 3.50 54.67 1.39
N LEU A 39 4.45 55.23 2.12
CA LEU A 39 5.10 54.56 3.25
C LEU A 39 4.12 54.18 4.34
N ASN A 40 3.21 55.06 4.69
CA ASN A 40 2.18 54.78 5.69
C ASN A 40 1.23 53.69 5.23
N THR A 41 0.82 53.74 3.97
CA THR A 41 -0.04 52.71 3.37
C THR A 41 0.63 51.34 3.41
N LEU A 42 1.93 51.26 3.04
CA LEU A 42 2.70 50.03 3.09
C LEU A 42 2.89 49.53 4.54
N ARG A 43 3.11 50.42 5.49
CA ARG A 43 3.21 50.01 6.91
C ARG A 43 1.91 49.42 7.43
N ILE A 44 0.78 50.04 7.15
CA ILE A 44 -0.55 49.51 7.53
C ILE A 44 -0.75 48.13 6.91
N GLU A 45 -0.40 47.94 5.64
CA GLU A 45 -0.56 46.65 4.98
C GLU A 45 0.37 45.58 5.55
N ILE A 46 1.62 45.92 5.89
CA ILE A 46 2.55 45.00 6.59
C ILE A 46 1.97 44.57 7.94
N GLU A 47 1.45 45.50 8.72
CA GLU A 47 0.81 45.18 10.01
C GLU A 47 -0.42 44.28 9.83
N ARG A 48 -1.24 44.58 8.83
CA ARG A 48 -2.40 43.73 8.46
C ARG A 48 -1.96 42.31 8.12
N LEU A 49 -0.98 42.16 7.23
CA LEU A 49 -0.49 40.85 6.80
C LEU A 49 0.19 40.07 7.94
N ARG A 50 0.97 40.76 8.79
CA ARG A 50 1.55 40.15 9.99
C ARG A 50 0.47 39.68 10.97
N GLY A 51 -0.60 40.47 11.15
CA GLY A 51 -1.72 40.10 11.99
C GLY A 51 -2.50 38.89 11.47
N ILE A 52 -2.53 38.68 10.15
CA ILE A 52 -3.10 37.47 9.54
C ILE A 52 -2.20 36.27 9.77
N LEU A 53 -0.90 36.38 9.51
CA LEU A 53 0.06 35.29 9.66
C LEU A 53 0.26 34.83 11.11
N ALA A 54 0.03 35.73 12.07
CA ALA A 54 0.14 35.41 13.49
C ALA A 54 -1.06 34.62 14.03
N ASP A 55 -2.17 34.55 13.29
CA ASP A 55 -3.40 33.89 13.74
C ASP A 55 -3.95 32.95 12.65
N ASN A 56 -3.81 31.66 12.89
CA ASN A 56 -4.30 30.62 11.98
C ASN A 56 -5.82 30.74 11.69
N ASN A 57 -6.60 31.23 12.65
CA ASN A 57 -8.05 31.39 12.43
C ASN A 57 -8.33 32.50 11.40
N LYS A 58 -7.51 33.56 11.35
CA LYS A 58 -7.63 34.60 10.33
C LYS A 58 -7.26 34.08 8.95
N VAL A 59 -6.21 33.25 8.86
CA VAL A 59 -5.83 32.58 7.59
C VAL A 59 -6.97 31.69 7.10
N LEU A 60 -7.53 30.86 7.98
CA LEU A 60 -8.69 30.00 7.64
C LEU A 60 -9.94 30.83 7.28
N GLY A 61 -10.12 31.99 7.91
CA GLY A 61 -11.18 32.93 7.57
C GLY A 61 -11.08 33.43 6.13
N ILE A 62 -9.90 33.87 5.72
CA ILE A 62 -9.64 34.34 4.35
C ILE A 62 -9.88 33.20 3.33
N ILE A 63 -9.36 31.99 3.61
CA ILE A 63 -9.60 30.83 2.75
C ILE A 63 -11.10 30.55 2.61
N LYS A 64 -11.85 30.63 3.72
CA LYS A 64 -13.30 30.42 3.71
C LYS A 64 -14.03 31.48 2.88
N ASP A 65 -13.62 32.73 2.97
CA ASP A 65 -14.23 33.82 2.22
C ASP A 65 -13.95 33.69 0.73
N GLU A 66 -12.71 33.40 0.32
CA GLU A 66 -12.32 33.13 -1.07
C GLU A 66 -13.08 31.92 -1.63
N MET A 67 -13.16 30.82 -0.88
CA MET A 67 -13.92 29.64 -1.29
C MET A 67 -15.41 29.93 -1.44
N THR A 68 -15.96 30.81 -0.58
CA THR A 68 -17.36 31.23 -0.63
C THR A 68 -17.61 32.08 -1.87
N GLU A 69 -16.69 32.97 -2.22
CA GLU A 69 -16.79 33.78 -3.44
C GLU A 69 -16.78 32.90 -4.69
N ILE A 70 -15.84 31.92 -4.75
CA ILE A 70 -15.76 30.95 -5.85
C ILE A 70 -17.06 30.14 -5.94
N LYS A 71 -17.58 29.68 -4.79
CA LYS A 71 -18.85 28.94 -4.73
C LYS A 71 -20.00 29.77 -5.28
N ASN A 72 -20.10 31.04 -4.92
CA ASN A 72 -21.19 31.92 -5.36
C ASN A 72 -21.08 32.26 -6.85
N LYS A 73 -19.85 32.34 -7.39
CA LYS A 73 -19.58 32.69 -8.80
C LYS A 73 -19.73 31.50 -9.75
N TYR A 74 -19.33 30.31 -9.32
CA TYR A 74 -19.24 29.13 -10.18
C TYR A 74 -20.09 27.95 -9.69
N GLY A 75 -20.75 28.08 -8.53
CA GLY A 75 -21.62 27.04 -7.99
C GLY A 75 -22.84 26.85 -8.88
N ASP A 76 -23.03 25.62 -9.34
CA ASP A 76 -24.23 25.17 -10.03
C ASP A 76 -25.05 24.24 -9.12
N GLU A 77 -26.28 23.99 -9.51
CA GLU A 77 -27.12 23.03 -8.79
C GLU A 77 -26.53 21.61 -8.90
N ARG A 78 -26.73 20.86 -7.85
CA ARG A 78 -26.29 19.48 -7.82
C ARG A 78 -27.00 18.68 -8.91
N ARG A 79 -26.22 18.13 -9.86
CA ARG A 79 -26.73 17.32 -10.98
C ARG A 79 -27.11 15.90 -10.54
N THR A 80 -26.48 15.39 -9.48
CA THR A 80 -26.79 14.09 -8.92
C THR A 80 -27.97 14.20 -7.99
N LYS A 81 -29.04 13.47 -8.25
CA LYS A 81 -30.15 13.33 -7.31
C LYS A 81 -29.70 12.55 -6.09
N ILE A 82 -30.02 13.06 -4.91
CA ILE A 82 -29.98 12.28 -3.68
C ILE A 82 -31.30 11.55 -3.60
N ASP A 83 -31.28 10.25 -3.90
CA ASP A 83 -32.44 9.40 -3.71
C ASP A 83 -32.45 8.93 -2.25
N MET A 84 -33.31 9.54 -1.45
CA MET A 84 -33.47 9.19 -0.03
C MET A 84 -34.25 7.86 0.14
N THR A 85 -34.83 7.34 -0.94
CA THR A 85 -35.48 6.02 -0.98
C THR A 85 -34.53 4.92 -1.43
N ALA A 86 -33.36 5.28 -2.00
CA ALA A 86 -32.32 4.37 -2.37
C ALA A 86 -31.67 3.80 -1.12
N VAL A 87 -32.32 2.80 -0.60
CA VAL A 87 -31.73 1.72 0.18
C VAL A 87 -31.04 2.10 1.48
N ASP A 88 -31.78 2.55 2.42
CA ASP A 88 -31.57 2.06 3.76
C ASP A 88 -32.09 0.61 3.79
N TYR A 89 -31.18 -0.34 3.81
CA TYR A 89 -31.43 -1.77 3.98
C TYR A 89 -32.16 -2.50 2.82
N ILE A 90 -31.38 -3.22 2.04
CA ILE A 90 -31.86 -4.47 1.46
C ILE A 90 -31.97 -5.46 2.64
N GLU A 91 -33.12 -5.52 3.29
CA GLU A 91 -33.39 -6.48 4.38
C GLU A 91 -33.40 -7.93 3.83
N ASP A 92 -33.56 -8.10 2.54
CA ASP A 92 -33.62 -9.39 1.90
C ASP A 92 -32.37 -9.63 1.02
N GLU A 93 -31.36 -10.27 1.61
CA GLU A 93 -30.16 -10.72 0.93
C GLU A 93 -30.46 -11.61 -0.29
N SER A 94 -31.66 -12.19 -0.34
CA SER A 94 -32.12 -13.04 -1.45
C SER A 94 -32.32 -12.26 -2.75
N LEU A 95 -32.50 -10.95 -2.71
CA LEU A 95 -32.62 -10.08 -3.88
C LEU A 95 -31.28 -9.75 -4.54
N ILE A 96 -30.17 -10.00 -3.84
CA ILE A 96 -28.82 -9.75 -4.37
C ILE A 96 -28.36 -11.00 -5.09
N PRO A 97 -27.95 -10.91 -6.37
CA PRO A 97 -27.44 -12.07 -7.07
C PRO A 97 -26.15 -12.60 -6.41
N GLU A 98 -26.08 -13.91 -6.26
CA GLU A 98 -24.87 -14.57 -5.79
C GLU A 98 -23.88 -14.70 -6.94
N GLU A 99 -22.85 -13.89 -6.91
CA GLU A 99 -21.82 -13.80 -7.96
C GLU A 99 -20.44 -13.96 -7.34
N ASN A 100 -19.53 -14.53 -8.11
CA ASN A 100 -18.11 -14.53 -7.74
C ASN A 100 -17.50 -13.16 -8.02
N ILE A 101 -16.97 -12.54 -7.00
CA ILE A 101 -16.35 -11.23 -7.06
C ILE A 101 -14.90 -11.31 -6.63
N LEU A 102 -14.10 -10.41 -7.18
CA LEU A 102 -12.72 -10.18 -6.76
C LEU A 102 -12.64 -8.86 -5.99
N VAL A 103 -12.28 -8.94 -4.72
CA VAL A 103 -12.02 -7.77 -3.87
C VAL A 103 -10.54 -7.49 -3.86
N VAL A 104 -10.19 -6.25 -4.14
CA VAL A 104 -8.82 -5.75 -4.18
C VAL A 104 -8.67 -4.64 -3.15
N LEU A 105 -7.66 -4.77 -2.28
CA LEU A 105 -7.28 -3.77 -1.29
C LEU A 105 -5.82 -3.39 -1.50
N THR A 106 -5.55 -2.08 -1.58
CA THR A 106 -4.19 -1.55 -1.72
C THR A 106 -3.56 -1.24 -0.36
N ASN A 107 -2.22 -1.14 -0.34
CA ASN A 107 -1.45 -0.76 0.85
C ASN A 107 -1.83 0.62 1.42
N LYS A 108 -2.25 1.56 0.57
CA LYS A 108 -2.76 2.87 1.00
C LYS A 108 -4.24 2.85 1.40
N GLY A 109 -4.88 1.67 1.42
CA GLY A 109 -6.24 1.48 1.90
C GLY A 109 -7.34 1.80 0.87
N TYR A 110 -7.06 1.75 -0.43
CA TYR A 110 -8.10 1.80 -1.46
C TYR A 110 -8.69 0.42 -1.69
N ILE A 111 -10.02 0.32 -1.68
CA ILE A 111 -10.75 -0.92 -1.85
C ILE A 111 -11.75 -0.83 -2.99
N LYS A 112 -11.94 -1.92 -3.70
CA LYS A 112 -12.99 -2.11 -4.70
C LYS A 112 -13.35 -3.58 -4.85
N ARG A 113 -14.53 -3.85 -5.43
CA ARG A 113 -14.84 -5.15 -6.00
C ARG A 113 -14.95 -5.05 -7.52
N THR A 114 -14.73 -6.17 -8.19
CA THR A 114 -14.99 -6.38 -9.62
C THR A 114 -15.59 -7.75 -9.78
N THR A 115 -16.39 -7.97 -10.82
CA THR A 115 -16.86 -9.31 -11.17
C THR A 115 -15.67 -10.19 -11.60
N ALA A 116 -15.66 -11.45 -11.20
CA ALA A 116 -14.57 -12.38 -11.54
C ALA A 116 -14.40 -12.56 -13.06
N ASP A 117 -15.50 -12.46 -13.82
CA ASP A 117 -15.52 -12.57 -15.30
C ASP A 117 -14.76 -11.43 -16.00
N THR A 118 -14.48 -10.34 -15.30
CA THR A 118 -13.67 -9.21 -15.82
C THR A 118 -12.21 -9.62 -16.04
N PHE A 119 -11.78 -10.68 -15.38
CA PHE A 119 -10.47 -11.32 -15.55
C PHE A 119 -10.65 -12.62 -16.32
N LYS A 120 -10.99 -12.52 -17.61
CA LYS A 120 -11.03 -13.70 -18.48
C LYS A 120 -9.68 -14.40 -18.41
N SER A 121 -9.72 -15.72 -18.20
CA SER A 121 -8.51 -16.54 -18.30
C SER A 121 -7.97 -16.38 -19.73
N GLN A 122 -6.76 -15.87 -19.84
CA GLN A 122 -6.03 -15.82 -21.10
C GLN A 122 -5.26 -17.14 -21.23
N ASN A 123 -5.14 -17.63 -22.44
CA ASN A 123 -4.30 -18.79 -22.73
C ASN A 123 -2.84 -18.44 -22.46
N ARG A 124 -1.97 -19.46 -22.27
CA ARG A 124 -0.53 -19.28 -22.13
C ARG A 124 -0.03 -18.33 -23.21
N GLY A 125 0.51 -17.16 -22.78
CA GLY A 125 1.03 -16.14 -23.69
C GLY A 125 0.28 -14.81 -23.69
N GLY A 126 -0.79 -14.64 -22.87
CA GLY A 126 -1.50 -13.38 -22.78
C GLY A 126 -0.72 -12.29 -22.01
N VAL A 127 -0.79 -11.02 -22.43
CA VAL A 127 -0.26 -9.85 -21.69
C VAL A 127 -1.09 -9.69 -20.43
N GLY A 128 -0.45 -9.77 -19.26
CA GLY A 128 -1.11 -9.58 -17.98
C GLY A 128 -1.89 -8.27 -17.96
N ILE A 129 -3.14 -8.35 -17.51
CA ILE A 129 -4.06 -7.20 -17.51
C ILE A 129 -3.85 -6.41 -16.22
N LYS A 130 -3.61 -5.10 -16.32
CA LYS A 130 -3.50 -4.21 -15.16
C LYS A 130 -4.81 -4.24 -14.37
N GLY A 131 -4.79 -4.83 -13.19
CA GLY A 131 -5.98 -5.07 -12.37
C GLY A 131 -6.52 -3.83 -11.65
N MET A 132 -5.70 -2.79 -11.49
CA MET A 132 -6.08 -1.54 -10.82
C MET A 132 -5.16 -0.41 -11.24
N SER A 133 -5.69 0.79 -11.40
CA SER A 133 -4.87 2.01 -11.47
C SER A 133 -4.53 2.43 -10.04
N THR A 134 -3.26 2.40 -9.68
CA THR A 134 -2.78 2.83 -8.37
C THR A 134 -2.16 4.22 -8.46
N ASN A 135 -2.14 4.95 -7.34
CA ASN A 135 -1.34 6.17 -7.21
C ASN A 135 0.15 5.81 -7.25
N ASP A 136 1.00 6.82 -7.48
CA ASP A 136 2.43 6.66 -7.29
C ASP A 136 2.70 6.14 -5.87
N GLU A 137 3.55 5.12 -5.76
CA GLU A 137 3.89 4.43 -4.50
C GLU A 137 2.75 3.63 -3.83
N ASP A 138 1.65 3.31 -4.52
CA ASP A 138 0.59 2.42 -4.02
C ASP A 138 0.60 1.10 -4.81
N PHE A 139 0.24 0.00 -4.15
CA PHE A 139 0.20 -1.33 -4.75
C PHE A 139 -0.89 -2.18 -4.13
N VAL A 140 -1.33 -3.19 -4.86
CA VAL A 140 -2.29 -4.17 -4.36
C VAL A 140 -1.63 -5.03 -3.28
N GLU A 141 -2.15 -4.97 -2.06
CA GLU A 141 -1.67 -5.75 -0.92
C GLU A 141 -2.48 -7.02 -0.71
N HIS A 142 -3.81 -6.92 -0.86
CA HIS A 142 -4.72 -8.06 -0.74
C HIS A 142 -5.60 -8.18 -1.97
N MET A 143 -5.71 -9.40 -2.47
CA MET A 143 -6.61 -9.80 -3.55
C MET A 143 -7.33 -11.06 -3.12
N ILE A 144 -8.67 -11.02 -3.04
CA ILE A 144 -9.48 -12.07 -2.47
C ILE A 144 -10.65 -12.35 -3.40
N ASN A 145 -10.77 -13.61 -3.82
CA ASN A 145 -11.93 -14.09 -4.58
C ASN A 145 -12.96 -14.68 -3.61
N LEU A 146 -14.20 -14.23 -3.71
CA LEU A 146 -15.29 -14.61 -2.81
C LEU A 146 -16.65 -14.43 -3.47
N SER A 147 -17.71 -15.00 -2.85
CA SER A 147 -19.08 -14.71 -3.23
C SER A 147 -19.54 -13.34 -2.71
N THR A 148 -20.43 -12.67 -3.44
CA THR A 148 -21.13 -11.46 -2.97
C THR A 148 -21.73 -11.64 -1.57
N HIS A 149 -22.19 -12.85 -1.24
CA HIS A 149 -22.83 -13.20 0.03
C HIS A 149 -21.85 -13.61 1.16
N ASP A 150 -20.56 -13.78 0.85
CA ASP A 150 -19.55 -14.07 1.86
C ASP A 150 -19.26 -12.87 2.76
N TYR A 151 -18.82 -13.15 3.98
CA TYR A 151 -18.31 -12.13 4.87
C TYR A 151 -16.81 -11.91 4.67
N ILE A 152 -16.41 -10.67 4.81
CA ILE A 152 -15.01 -10.26 4.84
C ILE A 152 -14.72 -9.64 6.21
N LEU A 153 -13.72 -10.17 6.89
CA LEU A 153 -13.21 -9.63 8.15
C LEU A 153 -11.93 -8.84 7.87
N PHE A 154 -11.92 -7.58 8.28
CA PHE A 154 -10.77 -6.69 8.18
C PHE A 154 -10.17 -6.52 9.57
N PHE A 155 -8.95 -6.99 9.75
CA PHE A 155 -8.22 -6.91 11.02
C PHE A 155 -7.20 -5.79 10.96
N THR A 156 -7.17 -4.97 12.01
CA THR A 156 -6.29 -3.81 12.06
C THR A 156 -5.09 -4.03 12.99
N ASP A 157 -4.06 -3.24 12.79
CA ASP A 157 -2.84 -3.24 13.61
C ASP A 157 -3.11 -2.92 15.09
N LYS A 158 -4.22 -2.21 15.38
CA LYS A 158 -4.67 -1.90 16.76
C LYS A 158 -5.49 -3.03 17.42
N GLY A 159 -5.62 -4.18 16.77
CA GLY A 159 -6.33 -5.33 17.30
C GLY A 159 -7.85 -5.20 17.28
N LYS A 160 -8.39 -4.42 16.34
CA LYS A 160 -9.81 -4.35 16.02
C LYS A 160 -10.12 -5.20 14.79
N VAL A 161 -11.39 -5.58 14.68
CA VAL A 161 -11.94 -6.28 13.53
C VAL A 161 -13.22 -5.59 13.08
N TYR A 162 -13.36 -5.43 11.78
CA TYR A 162 -14.54 -4.94 11.08
C TYR A 162 -15.05 -6.02 10.15
N ARG A 163 -16.33 -6.01 9.82
CA ARG A 163 -16.97 -6.99 8.94
C ARG A 163 -17.82 -6.30 7.90
N LEU A 164 -17.70 -6.73 6.66
CA LEU A 164 -18.58 -6.38 5.55
C LEU A 164 -19.03 -7.63 4.81
N LYS A 165 -20.14 -7.54 4.14
CA LYS A 165 -20.54 -8.48 3.08
C LYS A 165 -19.83 -8.11 1.78
N GLY A 166 -19.61 -9.11 0.91
CA GLY A 166 -19.01 -8.86 -0.40
C GLY A 166 -19.76 -7.82 -1.22
N TYR A 167 -21.11 -7.84 -1.18
CA TYR A 167 -21.95 -6.90 -1.90
C TYR A 167 -21.91 -5.46 -1.33
N GLU A 168 -21.55 -5.25 -0.07
CA GLU A 168 -21.41 -3.91 0.53
C GLU A 168 -20.19 -3.13 0.00
N ILE A 169 -19.23 -3.84 -0.62
CA ILE A 169 -18.10 -3.20 -1.27
C ILE A 169 -18.54 -2.71 -2.64
N PRO A 170 -18.40 -1.41 -2.96
CA PRO A 170 -18.82 -0.86 -4.24
C PRO A 170 -18.10 -1.50 -5.42
N GLU A 171 -18.85 -1.74 -6.47
CA GLU A 171 -18.33 -2.23 -7.74
C GLU A 171 -17.69 -1.10 -8.54
N PHE A 172 -16.53 -1.38 -9.09
CA PHE A 172 -15.80 -0.44 -9.94
C PHE A 172 -15.22 -1.16 -11.15
N SER A 173 -15.03 -0.40 -12.22
CA SER A 173 -14.32 -0.88 -13.40
C SER A 173 -12.88 -1.32 -13.04
N ARG A 174 -12.32 -2.21 -13.83
CA ARG A 174 -10.97 -2.74 -13.64
C ARG A 174 -9.90 -1.65 -13.48
N GLN A 175 -9.98 -0.57 -14.25
CA GLN A 175 -8.98 0.50 -14.23
C GLN A 175 -9.17 1.51 -13.09
N SER A 176 -10.31 1.48 -12.41
CA SER A 176 -10.60 2.40 -11.31
C SER A 176 -9.72 2.15 -10.10
N LYS A 177 -9.44 3.19 -9.32
CA LYS A 177 -8.75 3.13 -8.02
C LYS A 177 -9.62 2.58 -6.89
N GLY A 178 -10.94 2.52 -7.07
CA GLY A 178 -11.86 2.23 -5.97
C GLY A 178 -12.01 3.42 -5.01
N ILE A 179 -12.44 3.13 -3.79
CA ILE A 179 -12.66 4.12 -2.73
C ILE A 179 -11.76 3.84 -1.51
N PRO A 180 -11.45 4.86 -0.70
CA PRO A 180 -10.77 4.64 0.57
C PRO A 180 -11.61 3.77 1.51
N ILE A 181 -11.00 2.77 2.14
CA ILE A 181 -11.66 1.83 3.04
C ILE A 181 -12.30 2.54 4.26
N VAL A 182 -11.77 3.68 4.65
CA VAL A 182 -12.33 4.53 5.72
C VAL A 182 -13.73 5.05 5.40
N ASN A 183 -14.16 5.02 4.14
CA ASN A 183 -15.52 5.37 3.73
C ASN A 183 -16.52 4.23 3.99
N LEU A 184 -16.03 2.99 4.12
CA LEU A 184 -16.86 1.81 4.39
C LEU A 184 -16.77 1.38 5.86
N LEU A 185 -15.61 1.53 6.48
CA LEU A 185 -15.32 1.10 7.85
C LEU A 185 -15.02 2.32 8.73
N GLN A 186 -15.52 2.31 9.95
CA GLN A 186 -15.21 3.35 10.94
C GLN A 186 -13.81 3.15 11.55
N VAL A 187 -12.79 3.17 10.68
CA VAL A 187 -11.38 2.99 11.06
C VAL A 187 -10.83 4.30 11.63
N GLU A 188 -10.06 4.24 12.70
CA GLU A 188 -9.41 5.41 13.30
C GLU A 188 -8.29 5.96 12.40
N LYS A 189 -7.94 7.26 12.57
CA LYS A 189 -7.01 7.99 11.70
C LYS A 189 -5.64 7.29 11.52
N ASP A 190 -5.13 6.64 12.56
CA ASP A 190 -3.80 5.99 12.56
C ASP A 190 -3.92 4.46 12.65
N GLU A 191 -5.03 3.90 12.19
CA GLU A 191 -5.31 2.48 12.19
C GLU A 191 -5.19 1.93 10.77
N ARG A 192 -4.47 0.82 10.60
CA ARG A 192 -4.25 0.18 9.30
C ARG A 192 -4.80 -1.24 9.29
N VAL A 193 -5.38 -1.63 8.16
CA VAL A 193 -5.78 -3.03 7.93
C VAL A 193 -4.52 -3.85 7.63
N ASN A 194 -4.24 -4.86 8.46
CA ASN A 194 -3.07 -5.73 8.33
C ASN A 194 -3.42 -7.14 7.86
N ALA A 195 -4.67 -7.54 7.98
CA ALA A 195 -5.11 -8.84 7.48
C ALA A 195 -6.57 -8.76 7.02
N VAL A 196 -6.88 -9.47 5.95
CA VAL A 196 -8.22 -9.60 5.40
C VAL A 196 -8.54 -11.08 5.27
N ILE A 197 -9.65 -11.51 5.86
CA ILE A 197 -10.07 -12.90 5.91
C ILE A 197 -11.49 -13.03 5.37
N GLN A 198 -11.65 -13.84 4.35
CA GLN A 198 -12.95 -14.27 3.87
C GLN A 198 -13.52 -15.34 4.79
N ILE A 199 -14.80 -15.25 5.11
CA ILE A 199 -15.60 -16.27 5.78
C ILE A 199 -16.75 -16.67 4.88
N SER A 200 -16.67 -17.87 4.34
CA SER A 200 -17.71 -18.47 3.51
C SER A 200 -18.81 -19.09 4.36
N ARG A 201 -20.00 -19.28 3.80
CA ARG A 201 -21.10 -19.99 4.46
C ARG A 201 -20.73 -21.43 4.85
N ASN A 202 -19.91 -22.09 4.03
CA ASN A 202 -19.44 -23.46 4.22
C ASN A 202 -17.96 -23.45 4.62
N GLU A 203 -17.60 -22.74 5.71
CA GLU A 203 -16.23 -22.60 6.15
C GLU A 203 -15.75 -23.86 6.87
N ASP A 204 -14.72 -24.52 6.35
CA ASP A 204 -14.10 -25.70 6.97
C ASP A 204 -13.19 -25.32 8.14
N SER A 205 -12.65 -24.11 8.16
CA SER A 205 -11.80 -23.59 9.21
C SER A 205 -12.63 -23.29 10.45
N LYS A 206 -12.12 -23.67 11.60
CA LYS A 206 -12.81 -23.50 12.89
C LYS A 206 -12.28 -22.34 13.70
N TYR A 207 -11.04 -21.94 13.45
CA TYR A 207 -10.32 -20.98 14.28
C TYR A 207 -9.63 -19.92 13.46
N LEU A 208 -9.41 -18.77 14.11
CA LEU A 208 -8.50 -17.74 13.69
C LEU A 208 -7.28 -17.72 14.59
N LEU A 209 -6.10 -17.79 14.00
CA LEU A 209 -4.81 -17.64 14.66
C LEU A 209 -4.33 -16.20 14.48
N PHE A 210 -4.09 -15.52 15.58
CA PHE A 210 -3.56 -14.16 15.66
C PHE A 210 -2.10 -14.18 16.03
N ALA A 211 -1.30 -13.27 15.49
CA ALA A 211 0.08 -13.05 15.89
C ALA A 211 0.37 -11.55 16.02
N THR A 212 1.18 -11.18 17.03
CA THR A 212 1.55 -9.80 17.30
C THR A 212 3.05 -9.55 17.12
N GLU A 213 3.43 -8.30 16.97
CA GLU A 213 4.84 -7.86 16.85
C GLU A 213 5.68 -8.26 18.06
N ALA A 214 5.09 -8.30 19.25
CA ALA A 214 5.72 -8.80 20.48
C ALA A 214 5.84 -10.33 20.55
N GLY A 215 5.46 -11.06 19.49
CA GLY A 215 5.57 -12.52 19.42
C GLY A 215 4.53 -13.27 20.25
N VAL A 216 3.40 -12.63 20.52
CA VAL A 216 2.25 -13.26 21.18
C VAL A 216 1.35 -13.89 20.12
N VAL A 217 0.78 -15.04 20.42
CA VAL A 217 -0.17 -15.74 19.56
C VAL A 217 -1.46 -16.06 20.32
N LYS A 218 -2.56 -16.10 19.58
CA LYS A 218 -3.87 -16.41 20.14
C LYS A 218 -4.69 -17.20 19.13
N LYS A 219 -5.44 -18.20 19.59
CA LYS A 219 -6.39 -18.98 18.80
C LYS A 219 -7.80 -18.72 19.32
N THR A 220 -8.71 -18.32 18.43
CA THR A 220 -10.10 -17.96 18.76
C THR A 220 -11.04 -18.62 17.76
N LEU A 221 -12.21 -19.07 18.23
CA LEU A 221 -13.25 -19.61 17.33
C LEU A 221 -13.72 -18.55 16.34
N ILE A 222 -13.95 -18.94 15.10
CA ILE A 222 -14.51 -18.04 14.05
C ILE A 222 -15.89 -17.52 14.46
N SER A 223 -16.73 -18.33 15.11
CA SER A 223 -18.06 -17.95 15.58
C SER A 223 -18.08 -16.76 16.56
N GLU A 224 -16.97 -16.47 17.24
CA GLU A 224 -16.84 -15.26 18.06
C GLU A 224 -16.92 -13.95 17.24
N PHE A 225 -16.83 -14.05 15.91
CA PHE A 225 -16.83 -12.94 14.94
C PHE A 225 -18.11 -12.85 14.13
N ASP A 226 -19.14 -13.65 14.41
CA ASP A 226 -20.40 -13.66 13.65
C ASP A 226 -21.17 -12.34 13.78
N ASN A 227 -21.07 -11.65 14.91
CA ASN A 227 -21.80 -10.42 15.19
C ASN A 227 -20.85 -9.25 15.46
N ILE A 228 -20.38 -8.60 14.40
CA ILE A 228 -19.52 -7.40 14.47
C ILE A 228 -20.35 -6.18 14.06
N ARG A 229 -20.37 -5.16 14.93
CA ARG A 229 -21.01 -3.88 14.62
C ARG A 229 -20.15 -3.04 13.67
N ASN A 230 -20.72 -2.07 12.97
CA ASN A 230 -20.00 -1.19 12.05
C ASN A 230 -18.86 -0.41 12.74
N SER A 231 -18.96 -0.15 14.06
CA SER A 231 -17.89 0.47 14.86
C SER A 231 -16.70 -0.47 15.14
N GLY A 232 -16.75 -1.70 14.64
CA GLY A 232 -15.75 -2.73 14.88
C GLY A 232 -15.85 -3.33 16.29
N LYS A 233 -15.05 -4.37 16.50
CA LYS A 233 -14.89 -5.03 17.82
C LYS A 233 -13.42 -5.30 18.09
N ILE A 234 -13.04 -5.30 19.36
CA ILE A 234 -11.70 -5.77 19.77
C ILE A 234 -11.60 -7.26 19.46
N CYS A 235 -10.60 -7.64 18.66
CA CYS A 235 -10.31 -9.04 18.33
C CYS A 235 -9.17 -9.62 19.17
N ILE A 236 -8.31 -8.78 19.72
CA ILE A 236 -7.22 -9.13 20.63
C ILE A 236 -6.91 -7.92 21.52
N SER A 237 -6.68 -8.13 22.81
CA SER A 237 -6.18 -7.07 23.69
C SER A 237 -4.66 -6.99 23.57
N LEU A 238 -4.19 -6.02 22.83
CA LEU A 238 -2.76 -5.76 22.64
C LEU A 238 -2.13 -5.20 23.92
N ARG A 239 -0.88 -5.52 24.14
CA ARG A 239 -0.04 -4.89 25.17
C ARG A 239 0.39 -3.50 24.73
N GLU A 240 0.91 -2.72 25.65
CA GLU A 240 1.46 -1.40 25.34
C GLU A 240 2.54 -1.51 24.24
N ASN A 241 2.44 -0.69 23.23
CA ASN A 241 3.34 -0.66 22.05
C ASN A 241 3.38 -1.95 21.21
N ASP A 242 2.43 -2.88 21.38
CA ASP A 242 2.31 -4.08 20.55
C ASP A 242 1.34 -3.82 19.37
N LYS A 243 1.53 -4.55 18.28
CA LYS A 243 0.70 -4.46 17.07
C LYS A 243 0.32 -5.85 16.59
N LEU A 244 -0.88 -5.99 16.06
CA LEU A 244 -1.29 -7.18 15.34
C LEU A 244 -0.56 -7.21 13.99
N ILE A 245 0.17 -8.28 13.68
CA ILE A 245 0.92 -8.43 12.43
C ILE A 245 0.26 -9.38 11.43
N GLY A 246 -0.63 -10.23 11.87
CA GLY A 246 -1.31 -11.15 10.96
C GLY A 246 -2.40 -11.96 11.64
N VAL A 247 -3.35 -12.40 10.82
CA VAL A 247 -4.41 -13.34 11.20
C VAL A 247 -4.50 -14.41 10.13
N LYS A 248 -4.64 -15.67 10.51
CA LYS A 248 -4.75 -16.82 9.59
C LYS A 248 -5.92 -17.71 10.00
N LYS A 249 -6.59 -18.31 9.01
CA LYS A 249 -7.59 -19.34 9.26
C LYS A 249 -6.89 -20.68 9.54
N THR A 250 -7.42 -21.45 10.48
CA THR A 250 -6.88 -22.78 10.83
C THR A 250 -7.99 -23.75 11.14
N THR A 251 -7.67 -25.04 10.99
CA THR A 251 -8.59 -26.16 11.28
C THR A 251 -8.45 -26.68 12.71
N GLY A 252 -7.35 -26.37 13.40
CA GLY A 252 -7.09 -26.75 14.78
C GLY A 252 -5.89 -27.67 14.99
N ASN A 253 -5.26 -28.16 13.92
CA ASN A 253 -4.14 -29.12 13.99
C ASN A 253 -3.07 -28.85 12.92
N GLU A 254 -2.71 -27.59 12.73
CA GLU A 254 -1.77 -27.18 11.69
C GLU A 254 -0.42 -26.76 12.29
N LEU A 255 0.60 -26.67 11.44
CA LEU A 255 1.91 -26.18 11.84
C LEU A 255 1.96 -24.68 11.70
N VAL A 256 2.30 -24.02 12.81
CA VAL A 256 2.50 -22.56 12.87
C VAL A 256 3.97 -22.24 12.77
N LEU A 257 4.31 -21.33 11.89
CA LEU A 257 5.64 -20.77 11.71
C LEU A 257 5.64 -19.29 12.11
N LEU A 258 6.44 -18.93 13.11
CA LEU A 258 6.66 -17.53 13.50
C LEU A 258 8.11 -17.15 13.20
N GLY A 259 8.32 -15.97 12.66
CA GLY A 259 9.65 -15.45 12.34
C GLY A 259 9.95 -14.11 12.99
N SER A 260 11.21 -13.93 13.42
CA SER A 260 11.71 -12.66 13.96
C SER A 260 12.59 -11.92 12.93
N ASP A 261 12.65 -10.62 13.05
CA ASP A 261 13.53 -9.74 12.27
C ASP A 261 15.02 -10.08 12.43
N SER A 262 15.41 -10.69 13.58
CA SER A 262 16.76 -11.21 13.82
C SER A 262 17.07 -12.52 13.09
N GLY A 263 16.17 -12.99 12.21
CA GLY A 263 16.37 -14.19 11.39
C GLY A 263 16.24 -15.50 12.14
N ARG A 264 15.42 -15.54 13.20
CA ARG A 264 15.06 -16.77 13.91
C ARG A 264 13.63 -17.16 13.63
N MET A 265 13.35 -18.47 13.62
CA MET A 265 12.01 -19.01 13.42
C MET A 265 11.68 -20.10 14.43
N VAL A 266 10.41 -20.11 14.83
CA VAL A 266 9.80 -21.15 15.66
C VAL A 266 8.75 -21.85 14.83
N LYS A 267 8.83 -23.17 14.70
CA LYS A 267 7.80 -24.04 14.10
C LYS A 267 7.22 -24.93 15.20
N PHE A 268 5.91 -24.89 15.40
CA PHE A 268 5.23 -25.67 16.43
C PHE A 268 3.80 -26.04 15.98
N ASN A 269 3.17 -27.03 16.62
CA ASN A 269 1.79 -27.37 16.33
C ASN A 269 0.84 -26.39 17.04
N GLU A 270 -0.23 -25.96 16.37
CA GLU A 270 -1.20 -25.02 16.92
C GLU A 270 -2.02 -25.59 18.08
N ASP A 271 -2.01 -26.91 18.32
CA ASP A 271 -2.63 -27.53 19.50
C ASP A 271 -1.99 -27.09 20.81
N GLU A 272 -0.73 -26.62 20.77
CA GLU A 272 -0.07 -25.98 21.91
C GLU A 272 -0.71 -24.65 22.31
N ILE A 273 -1.58 -24.07 21.45
CA ILE A 273 -2.32 -22.84 21.71
C ILE A 273 -3.74 -23.21 22.11
N ARG A 274 -4.09 -23.02 23.38
CA ARG A 274 -5.47 -23.19 23.83
C ARG A 274 -6.40 -22.20 23.13
N VAL A 275 -7.63 -22.61 22.89
CA VAL A 275 -8.68 -21.71 22.40
C VAL A 275 -8.98 -20.64 23.45
N MET A 276 -9.06 -19.39 23.05
CA MET A 276 -9.25 -18.23 23.92
C MET A 276 -10.35 -17.33 23.35
N GLY A 277 -11.07 -16.66 24.25
CA GLY A 277 -12.08 -15.69 23.86
C GLY A 277 -11.49 -14.50 23.13
N ARG A 278 -12.35 -13.76 22.47
CA ARG A 278 -12.03 -12.66 21.56
C ARG A 278 -11.14 -11.57 22.20
N THR A 279 -11.39 -11.19 23.45
CA THR A 279 -10.66 -10.11 24.16
C THR A 279 -9.39 -10.59 24.88
N ALA A 280 -9.02 -11.86 24.79
CA ALA A 280 -7.79 -12.35 25.41
C ALA A 280 -6.55 -11.77 24.74
N SER A 281 -5.48 -11.54 25.53
CA SER A 281 -4.21 -11.03 25.01
C SER A 281 -3.33 -12.10 24.34
N GLY A 282 -3.64 -13.40 24.54
CA GLY A 282 -2.86 -14.49 23.96
C GLY A 282 -1.73 -14.98 24.87
N VAL A 283 -0.89 -15.81 24.29
CA VAL A 283 0.25 -16.48 24.96
C VAL A 283 1.51 -16.29 24.12
N ARG A 284 2.68 -16.41 24.73
CA ARG A 284 3.95 -16.28 24.03
C ARG A 284 4.09 -17.36 22.94
N GLY A 285 4.24 -16.94 21.69
CA GLY A 285 4.50 -17.79 20.53
C GLY A 285 5.99 -18.00 20.27
N ILE A 286 6.76 -16.93 20.33
CA ILE A 286 8.21 -16.91 20.12
C ILE A 286 8.88 -16.04 21.18
N SER A 287 10.11 -16.38 21.57
CA SER A 287 10.97 -15.55 22.43
C SER A 287 11.87 -14.68 21.58
N LEU A 288 11.73 -13.37 21.67
CA LEU A 288 12.31 -12.41 20.73
C LEU A 288 13.62 -11.77 21.19
N ASP A 289 13.91 -11.78 22.50
CA ASP A 289 15.16 -11.20 23.05
C ASP A 289 15.47 -9.78 22.52
N GLY A 290 14.47 -8.89 22.49
CA GLY A 290 14.60 -7.53 21.98
C GLY A 290 14.33 -7.37 20.46
N SER A 291 14.11 -8.45 19.73
CA SER A 291 13.70 -8.46 18.32
C SER A 291 12.18 -8.30 18.20
N LYS A 292 11.69 -8.20 16.94
CA LYS A 292 10.27 -8.15 16.62
C LYS A 292 9.83 -9.39 15.84
N CYS A 293 8.61 -9.85 16.11
CA CYS A 293 7.97 -10.84 15.26
C CYS A 293 7.48 -10.15 13.98
N ILE A 294 7.81 -10.70 12.82
CA ILE A 294 7.54 -10.09 11.51
C ILE A 294 6.65 -10.96 10.63
N CYS A 295 6.46 -12.21 10.98
CA CYS A 295 5.60 -13.11 10.20
C CYS A 295 4.92 -14.15 11.08
N SER A 296 3.74 -14.57 10.61
CA SER A 296 2.99 -15.71 11.10
C SER A 296 2.38 -16.41 9.91
N GLU A 297 2.81 -17.63 9.64
CA GLU A 297 2.30 -18.44 8.53
C GLU A 297 1.84 -19.81 9.03
N ILE A 298 0.84 -20.35 8.37
CA ILE A 298 0.40 -21.75 8.54
C ILE A 298 1.08 -22.54 7.43
N VAL A 299 1.89 -23.51 7.80
CA VAL A 299 2.78 -24.21 6.88
C VAL A 299 2.59 -25.73 6.93
N LYS A 300 2.95 -26.38 5.84
CA LYS A 300 3.12 -27.83 5.74
C LYS A 300 4.61 -28.17 5.62
N GLU A 301 4.97 -29.42 5.92
CA GLU A 301 6.38 -29.86 5.84
C GLU A 301 6.97 -29.78 4.43
N GLU A 302 6.12 -29.98 3.41
CA GLU A 302 6.50 -29.89 1.98
C GLU A 302 6.67 -28.46 1.46
N ASP A 303 6.13 -27.46 2.17
CA ASP A 303 6.18 -26.08 1.71
C ASP A 303 7.61 -25.54 1.62
N THR A 304 7.75 -24.55 0.75
CA THR A 304 8.95 -23.72 0.66
C THR A 304 8.59 -22.29 1.06
N ILE A 305 9.45 -21.65 1.84
CA ILE A 305 9.28 -20.28 2.27
C ILE A 305 10.35 -19.37 1.64
N LEU A 306 9.93 -18.18 1.28
CA LEU A 306 10.77 -17.08 0.83
C LEU A 306 11.08 -16.17 2.01
N LEU A 307 12.35 -15.85 2.21
CA LEU A 307 12.85 -14.92 3.21
C LEU A 307 13.49 -13.73 2.50
N VAL A 308 13.14 -12.51 2.91
CA VAL A 308 13.71 -11.27 2.35
C VAL A 308 14.12 -10.31 3.46
N THR A 309 15.30 -9.70 3.33
CA THR A 309 15.89 -8.78 4.30
C THR A 309 15.82 -7.33 3.84
N GLU A 310 15.99 -6.39 4.78
CA GLU A 310 15.90 -4.95 4.53
C GLU A 310 16.90 -4.42 3.50
N LYS A 311 18.05 -5.07 3.35
CA LYS A 311 19.07 -4.70 2.35
C LYS A 311 18.96 -5.47 1.03
N GLY A 312 17.78 -6.09 0.79
CA GLY A 312 17.46 -6.70 -0.49
C GLY A 312 18.11 -8.06 -0.76
N TYR A 313 18.52 -8.77 0.28
CA TYR A 313 18.93 -10.16 0.19
C TYR A 313 17.75 -11.08 0.44
N GLY A 314 17.71 -12.21 -0.25
CA GLY A 314 16.67 -13.19 -0.03
C GLY A 314 17.07 -14.57 -0.46
N LYS A 315 16.28 -15.55 -0.10
CA LYS A 315 16.42 -16.95 -0.45
C LYS A 315 15.10 -17.69 -0.25
N GLN A 316 15.00 -18.83 -0.87
CA GLN A 316 14.00 -19.82 -0.53
C GLN A 316 14.59 -20.88 0.38
N THR A 317 13.79 -21.48 1.26
CA THR A 317 14.20 -22.60 2.13
C THR A 317 13.01 -23.52 2.38
N LYS A 318 13.21 -24.82 2.37
CA LYS A 318 12.15 -25.80 2.67
C LYS A 318 11.76 -25.74 4.13
N VAL A 319 10.47 -25.83 4.43
CA VAL A 319 9.93 -25.84 5.81
C VAL A 319 10.45 -27.05 6.58
N SER A 320 10.72 -28.17 5.94
CA SER A 320 11.29 -29.36 6.55
C SER A 320 12.67 -29.15 7.19
N GLU A 321 13.43 -28.13 6.78
CA GLU A 321 14.71 -27.79 7.42
C GLU A 321 14.54 -27.18 8.81
N TYR A 322 13.35 -26.71 9.16
CA TYR A 322 13.05 -26.13 10.45
C TYR A 322 12.50 -27.21 11.38
N ARG A 323 13.33 -27.66 12.31
CA ARG A 323 12.84 -28.64 13.32
C ARG A 323 11.66 -28.06 14.09
N GLN A 324 10.67 -28.87 14.37
CA GLN A 324 9.59 -28.52 15.26
C GLN A 324 10.13 -28.27 16.68
N THR A 325 9.67 -27.21 17.32
CA THR A 325 10.07 -26.80 18.67
C THR A 325 8.82 -26.50 19.47
N ARG A 326 8.94 -26.29 20.75
CA ARG A 326 7.80 -25.85 21.57
C ARG A 326 7.52 -24.38 21.36
N ARG A 327 6.25 -24.00 21.45
CA ARG A 327 5.80 -22.62 21.51
C ARG A 327 6.58 -21.82 22.57
N GLY A 328 6.87 -20.56 22.29
CA GLY A 328 7.59 -19.66 23.21
C GLY A 328 9.10 -19.89 23.30
N SER A 329 9.65 -20.81 22.49
CA SER A 329 11.10 -21.00 22.38
C SER A 329 11.78 -19.84 21.60
N LYS A 330 13.13 -19.76 21.66
CA LYS A 330 13.92 -18.84 20.80
C LYS A 330 13.96 -19.26 19.34
N GLY A 331 13.51 -20.47 19.03
CA GLY A 331 13.52 -21.05 17.71
C GLY A 331 14.91 -21.35 17.15
N VAL A 332 14.95 -21.65 15.88
CA VAL A 332 16.16 -21.99 15.13
C VAL A 332 16.55 -20.84 14.22
N LYS A 333 17.84 -20.76 13.88
CA LYS A 333 18.35 -19.76 12.93
C LYS A 333 17.81 -20.07 11.52
N ALA A 334 17.12 -19.14 10.93
CA ALA A 334 16.52 -19.26 9.61
C ALA A 334 17.36 -18.55 8.53
N MET A 335 18.03 -17.50 8.91
CA MET A 335 18.94 -16.75 8.05
C MET A 335 20.11 -16.22 8.86
N ASN A 336 21.29 -16.18 8.26
CA ASN A 336 22.44 -15.55 8.89
C ASN A 336 22.37 -14.04 8.68
N ILE A 337 21.85 -13.32 9.65
CA ILE A 337 21.75 -11.86 9.65
C ILE A 337 23.11 -11.25 9.95
N THR A 338 23.53 -10.31 9.12
CA THR A 338 24.82 -9.59 9.19
C THR A 338 24.58 -8.13 8.79
N GLU A 339 25.54 -7.26 9.03
CA GLU A 339 25.46 -5.87 8.57
C GLU A 339 25.27 -5.77 7.04
N LYS A 340 25.71 -6.76 6.29
CA LYS A 340 25.62 -6.79 4.83
C LYS A 340 24.20 -6.96 4.34
N ASN A 341 23.41 -7.86 4.93
CA ASN A 341 22.05 -8.16 4.49
C ASN A 341 20.96 -7.46 5.34
N GLY A 342 21.30 -6.98 6.54
CA GLY A 342 20.35 -6.30 7.42
C GLY A 342 19.28 -7.24 8.00
N ASN A 343 18.33 -6.70 8.72
CA ASN A 343 17.27 -7.47 9.39
C ASN A 343 16.32 -8.15 8.40
N LEU A 344 15.70 -9.25 8.81
CA LEU A 344 14.64 -9.89 8.06
C LEU A 344 13.38 -9.01 8.09
N VAL A 345 12.79 -8.78 6.92
CA VAL A 345 11.60 -7.92 6.77
C VAL A 345 10.35 -8.75 6.57
N SER A 346 10.44 -9.82 5.78
CA SER A 346 9.25 -10.61 5.46
C SER A 346 9.59 -12.07 5.18
N VAL A 347 8.60 -12.91 5.46
CA VAL A 347 8.59 -14.33 5.11
C VAL A 347 7.23 -14.64 4.49
N LYS A 348 7.23 -15.34 3.36
CA LYS A 348 6.02 -15.77 2.65
C LYS A 348 6.15 -17.22 2.21
N ILE A 349 5.04 -17.94 2.17
CA ILE A 349 4.99 -19.28 1.56
C ILE A 349 5.05 -19.12 0.05
N VAL A 350 5.91 -19.90 -0.59
CA VAL A 350 6.06 -19.91 -2.05
C VAL A 350 4.94 -20.76 -2.64
N HIS A 351 4.24 -20.19 -3.61
CA HIS A 351 3.25 -20.90 -4.41
C HIS A 351 3.68 -20.89 -5.88
N GLU A 352 3.46 -21.99 -6.59
CA GLU A 352 3.71 -22.06 -8.03
C GLU A 352 2.85 -21.02 -8.78
N GLY A 353 3.39 -20.49 -9.87
CA GLY A 353 2.71 -19.49 -10.69
C GLY A 353 2.67 -18.07 -10.09
N LYS A 354 3.38 -17.82 -8.99
CA LYS A 354 3.52 -16.50 -8.39
C LYS A 354 4.87 -15.86 -8.72
N GLU A 355 4.89 -14.54 -8.68
CA GLU A 355 6.10 -13.70 -8.78
C GLU A 355 6.26 -12.87 -7.51
N LEU A 356 7.50 -12.55 -7.21
CA LEU A 356 7.85 -11.68 -6.09
C LEU A 356 7.80 -10.21 -6.52
N VAL A 357 7.06 -9.41 -5.78
CA VAL A 357 7.11 -7.94 -5.84
C VAL A 357 7.81 -7.44 -4.58
N ILE A 358 8.93 -6.75 -4.76
CA ILE A 358 9.70 -6.10 -3.69
C ILE A 358 9.42 -4.61 -3.77
N MET A 359 9.09 -3.99 -2.63
CA MET A 359 8.92 -2.55 -2.52
C MET A 359 9.92 -1.96 -1.52
N THR A 360 10.48 -0.81 -1.87
CA THR A 360 11.41 -0.07 -1.02
C THR A 360 10.71 1.06 -0.26
N ASN A 361 11.37 1.57 0.78
CA ASN A 361 10.91 2.74 1.53
C ASN A 361 10.88 4.05 0.72
N SER A 362 11.49 4.07 -0.47
CA SER A 362 11.45 5.19 -1.42
C SER A 362 10.38 5.02 -2.51
N GLY A 363 9.49 4.01 -2.39
CA GLY A 363 8.44 3.74 -3.36
C GLY A 363 8.90 2.98 -4.61
N MET A 364 10.19 2.65 -4.74
CA MET A 364 10.65 1.82 -5.86
C MET A 364 10.11 0.40 -5.73
N THR A 365 9.56 -0.10 -6.82
CA THR A 365 9.01 -1.46 -6.90
C THR A 365 9.77 -2.26 -7.94
N MET A 366 10.13 -3.49 -7.60
CA MET A 366 10.76 -4.45 -8.47
C MET A 366 9.96 -5.75 -8.48
N ARG A 367 9.71 -6.30 -9.63
CA ARG A 367 9.02 -7.59 -9.84
C ARG A 367 10.00 -8.59 -10.41
N MET A 368 9.98 -9.83 -9.90
CA MET A 368 10.84 -10.90 -10.37
C MET A 368 10.19 -12.27 -10.20
N PRO A 369 10.47 -13.23 -11.11
CA PRO A 369 10.02 -14.61 -10.99
C PRO A 369 10.63 -15.32 -9.77
N LEU A 370 9.84 -16.14 -9.09
CA LEU A 370 10.28 -16.89 -7.90
C LEU A 370 11.32 -17.98 -8.25
N ASP A 371 11.30 -18.51 -9.46
CA ASP A 371 12.24 -19.53 -9.96
C ASP A 371 13.70 -19.02 -10.05
N GLN A 372 13.88 -17.71 -10.16
CA GLN A 372 15.21 -17.07 -10.12
C GLN A 372 15.81 -17.00 -8.71
N ILE A 373 15.02 -17.30 -7.68
CA ILE A 373 15.46 -17.26 -6.29
C ILE A 373 15.84 -18.67 -5.85
N SER A 374 17.12 -18.89 -5.60
CA SER A 374 17.64 -20.20 -5.23
C SER A 374 17.09 -20.72 -3.91
N VAL A 375 16.78 -22.02 -3.87
CA VAL A 375 16.50 -22.74 -2.64
C VAL A 375 17.82 -23.04 -1.93
N LEU A 376 18.04 -22.46 -0.77
CA LEU A 376 19.28 -22.51 0.00
C LEU A 376 19.02 -23.02 1.42
N GLY A 377 20.05 -23.62 1.97
CA GLY A 377 20.01 -24.10 3.35
C GLY A 377 19.74 -23.00 4.38
N ARG A 378 19.18 -23.41 5.50
CA ARG A 378 18.66 -22.56 6.58
C ARG A 378 19.63 -21.48 7.08
N VAL A 379 20.93 -21.77 7.22
CA VAL A 379 21.90 -20.86 7.87
C VAL A 379 22.61 -19.92 6.89
N THR A 380 22.26 -19.93 5.62
CA THR A 380 22.88 -19.05 4.60
C THR A 380 22.42 -17.60 4.73
N GLN A 381 23.18 -16.67 4.13
CA GLN A 381 22.85 -15.23 4.09
C GLN A 381 21.84 -14.86 3.00
N GLY A 382 21.53 -15.80 2.09
CA GLY A 382 20.76 -15.51 0.88
C GLY A 382 21.59 -14.84 -0.21
N LEU A 383 20.94 -14.60 -1.34
CA LEU A 383 21.50 -13.92 -2.51
C LEU A 383 20.91 -12.50 -2.61
N ARG A 384 21.58 -11.61 -3.30
CA ARG A 384 21.06 -10.26 -3.55
C ARG A 384 19.95 -10.34 -4.59
N LEU A 385 18.72 -9.95 -4.21
CA LEU A 385 17.56 -9.92 -5.09
C LEU A 385 17.39 -8.56 -5.77
N ILE A 386 17.72 -7.48 -5.07
CA ILE A 386 17.61 -6.12 -5.57
C ILE A 386 18.84 -5.30 -5.19
N ASN A 387 19.29 -4.42 -6.09
CA ASN A 387 20.34 -3.45 -5.82
C ASN A 387 19.70 -2.17 -5.28
N LEU A 388 19.92 -1.90 -4.00
CA LEU A 388 19.44 -0.70 -3.33
C LEU A 388 20.50 0.40 -3.40
N LYS A 389 20.08 1.64 -3.63
CA LYS A 389 20.92 2.83 -3.48
C LYS A 389 21.11 3.17 -1.99
N ASP A 390 22.03 4.04 -1.69
CA ASP A 390 22.30 4.50 -0.32
C ASP A 390 21.02 4.93 0.40
N ASN A 391 20.85 4.48 1.64
CA ASN A 391 19.67 4.70 2.50
C ASN A 391 18.34 4.06 2.05
N GLN A 392 18.31 3.31 0.94
CA GLN A 392 17.12 2.54 0.59
C GLN A 392 17.07 1.22 1.34
N LYS A 393 15.85 0.83 1.75
CA LYS A 393 15.57 -0.44 2.40
C LYS A 393 14.32 -1.07 1.79
N VAL A 394 14.29 -2.38 1.76
CA VAL A 394 13.05 -3.11 1.46
C VAL A 394 12.07 -2.82 2.59
N SER A 395 10.88 -2.34 2.23
CA SER A 395 9.79 -2.04 3.17
C SER A 395 8.85 -3.23 3.31
N THR A 396 8.44 -3.81 2.19
CA THR A 396 7.51 -4.95 2.16
C THR A 396 7.73 -5.78 0.90
N ILE A 397 7.16 -7.00 0.90
CA ILE A 397 7.07 -7.87 -0.26
C ILE A 397 5.65 -8.40 -0.42
N SER A 398 5.28 -8.64 -1.67
CA SER A 398 4.03 -9.32 -2.02
C SER A 398 4.29 -10.42 -3.03
N LEU A 399 3.43 -11.44 -3.05
CA LEU A 399 3.40 -12.46 -4.09
C LEU A 399 2.19 -12.20 -4.98
N VAL A 400 2.44 -12.00 -6.27
CA VAL A 400 1.41 -11.73 -7.27
C VAL A 400 1.38 -12.83 -8.31
N ASP A 401 0.26 -12.98 -8.99
CA ASP A 401 0.18 -13.94 -10.09
C ASP A 401 1.12 -13.54 -11.22
N LYS A 402 1.79 -14.54 -11.80
CA LYS A 402 2.62 -14.34 -12.99
C LYS A 402 1.71 -13.82 -14.11
N PRO A 403 2.09 -12.71 -14.82
CA PRO A 403 1.40 -12.36 -16.04
C PRO A 403 1.51 -13.53 -17.00
N GLU A 404 0.41 -13.95 -17.57
CA GLU A 404 0.45 -14.91 -18.67
C GLU A 404 1.16 -14.22 -19.86
N GLU A 405 2.26 -14.80 -20.34
CA GLU A 405 2.98 -14.27 -21.49
C GLU A 405 2.12 -14.42 -22.75
N GLU A 406 1.79 -13.31 -23.42
CA GLU A 406 1.17 -13.37 -24.75
C GLU A 406 2.18 -13.92 -25.76
N THR A 407 1.92 -15.11 -26.25
CA THR A 407 2.49 -15.53 -27.55
C THR A 407 1.71 -14.80 -28.62
N SER A 408 2.31 -13.76 -29.15
CA SER A 408 1.76 -12.99 -30.27
C SER A 408 1.83 -13.79 -31.55
N GLU A 409 0.87 -14.65 -31.79
CA GLU A 409 0.62 -15.18 -33.15
C GLU A 409 0.10 -14.09 -34.10
N GLU A 410 -0.57 -13.04 -33.58
CA GLU A 410 -1.02 -11.90 -34.38
C GLU A 410 0.09 -10.99 -34.93
N ASN A 411 1.30 -11.00 -34.32
CA ASN A 411 2.42 -10.21 -34.87
C ASN A 411 3.16 -10.91 -36.01
N ILE A 412 3.04 -12.22 -36.14
CA ILE A 412 3.66 -12.97 -37.24
C ILE A 412 2.86 -12.73 -38.55
N GLU A 413 1.54 -12.70 -38.49
CA GLU A 413 0.71 -12.40 -39.67
C GLU A 413 0.82 -10.94 -40.16
N GLN A 414 1.12 -9.97 -39.25
CA GLN A 414 1.36 -8.59 -39.68
C GLN A 414 2.75 -8.39 -40.30
N PHE A 415 3.76 -9.14 -39.90
CA PHE A 415 5.09 -9.08 -40.53
C PHE A 415 5.14 -9.86 -41.85
N GLU A 416 4.38 -10.94 -42.01
CA GLU A 416 4.28 -11.66 -43.29
C GLU A 416 3.46 -10.86 -44.34
N ASN A 417 2.44 -10.10 -43.93
CA ASN A 417 1.67 -9.23 -44.84
C ASN A 417 2.39 -7.96 -45.23
N VAL A 418 3.39 -7.49 -44.46
CA VAL A 418 4.21 -6.33 -44.88
C VAL A 418 5.35 -6.75 -45.84
N ALA A 419 5.83 -7.99 -45.74
CA ALA A 419 6.85 -8.50 -46.67
C ALA A 419 6.32 -8.88 -48.07
N GLN A 420 4.99 -9.02 -48.23
CA GLN A 420 4.37 -9.32 -49.53
C GLN A 420 3.90 -8.08 -50.34
N ASN A 421 4.07 -6.87 -49.81
CA ASN A 421 3.61 -5.63 -50.42
C ASN A 421 4.75 -4.64 -50.79
N GLU A 422 5.97 -5.08 -51.04
CA GLU A 422 6.95 -4.24 -51.70
C GLU A 422 6.70 -4.23 -53.23
N PRO A 423 6.49 -3.09 -53.89
CA PRO A 423 6.33 -3.03 -55.35
C PRO A 423 7.66 -3.27 -56.05
N GLU A 424 7.69 -4.25 -56.97
CA GLU A 424 8.80 -4.45 -57.90
C GLU A 424 9.13 -3.16 -58.63
N VAL A 425 10.30 -2.62 -58.36
CA VAL A 425 10.89 -1.53 -59.16
C VAL A 425 11.57 -2.18 -60.34
N THR A 426 10.90 -2.22 -61.49
CA THR A 426 11.47 -2.59 -62.78
C THR A 426 12.43 -1.48 -63.23
N GLU A 427 13.72 -1.72 -63.19
CA GLU A 427 14.76 -0.94 -63.90
C GLU A 427 14.62 -1.15 -65.40
N ASN A 428 14.12 -0.12 -66.09
CA ASN A 428 14.30 0.01 -67.56
C ASN A 428 15.60 0.74 -67.86
N ILE A 429 16.63 -0.04 -68.20
CA ILE A 429 17.86 0.48 -68.84
C ILE A 429 17.55 0.58 -70.33
N GLN A 430 17.35 1.79 -70.86
CA GLN A 430 17.42 2.09 -72.29
C GLN A 430 18.80 2.68 -72.62
N ASN A 431 19.57 1.84 -73.33
CA ASN A 431 20.73 2.28 -74.09
C ASN A 431 20.29 3.30 -75.13
N THR A 432 20.96 4.45 -75.24
CA THR A 432 21.07 5.20 -76.45
C THR A 432 22.54 5.54 -76.69
N GLU A 433 23.07 4.86 -77.69
CA GLU A 433 24.32 5.22 -78.37
C GLU A 433 24.12 6.41 -79.35
N ALA A 434 25.17 7.16 -79.49
CA ALA A 434 25.65 7.90 -80.68
C ALA A 434 24.87 9.18 -81.09
N GLU A 435 25.44 10.31 -81.00
CA GLU A 435 26.35 11.06 -81.84
C GLU A 435 26.89 12.31 -81.11
#